data_112cecfe548978637f8e4fe28eb27b82
#
_entry.id   112cecfe548978637f8e4fe28eb27b82
#
_cell.length_a   1.000
_cell.length_b   1.000
_cell.length_c   1.000
_cell.angle_alpha   90.00
_cell.angle_beta   90.00
_cell.angle_gamma   90.00
#
_symmetry.space_group_name_H-M   'P 1'
#
loop_
_entity.id
_entity.type
_entity.pdbx_description
1 polymer ?
#
loop_
_entity_poly.entity_id
_entity_poly.type
_entity_poly.pdbx_seq_one_letter_code
_entity_poly.pdbx_strand_id
1 'polypeptide(L)'
;LSQGLRRDPNSITGKAYIFVGKDAESCITLLPGANQNLKPEDILSKEYLMEGCGYCLISTEIPEETYIQAARIAQKHHAKTIVKPATLKHLPDTLLCHTDIFVPNKNEAALLCPQKDTIEKQADFFYENGCPMVIITLGHKGCYLKTAAHSCYFPAADFPSIDSTGGADAFIATLASYLTEGY
;
A
#
# COMPACT_ATOMS: atom_id res chain seq x y z
N LEU A 1 -8.18 19.70 1.39
CA LEU A 1 -7.62 18.42 1.88
C LEU A 1 -8.26 17.92 3.19
N SER A 2 -8.80 18.79 4.06
CA SER A 2 -9.42 18.38 5.33
C SER A 2 -10.84 17.83 5.23
N GLN A 3 -11.49 17.93 4.09
CA GLN A 3 -12.89 17.48 3.88
C GLN A 3 -13.06 15.95 4.04
N GLY A 4 -12.02 15.19 3.73
CA GLY A 4 -12.00 13.73 3.89
C GLY A 4 -11.73 13.24 5.33
N LEU A 5 -11.30 14.14 6.24
CA LEU A 5 -10.96 13.74 7.60
C LEU A 5 -12.22 13.39 8.40
N ARG A 6 -12.20 12.20 9.04
CA ARG A 6 -13.14 11.82 10.09
C ARG A 6 -12.49 12.06 11.46
N ARG A 7 -13.23 12.70 12.36
CA ARG A 7 -12.84 12.85 13.76
C ARG A 7 -13.64 11.90 14.62
N ASP A 8 -12.97 11.16 15.48
CA ASP A 8 -13.58 10.29 16.48
C ASP A 8 -13.26 10.85 17.88
N PRO A 9 -14.24 11.47 18.57
CA PRO A 9 -14.01 12.07 19.88
C PRO A 9 -13.79 11.03 20.99
N ASN A 10 -14.13 9.77 20.76
CA ASN A 10 -14.04 8.69 21.73
C ASN A 10 -12.78 7.85 21.60
N SER A 11 -11.90 8.16 20.63
CA SER A 11 -10.69 7.40 20.36
C SER A 11 -9.48 8.31 20.23
N ILE A 12 -8.33 7.82 20.66
CA ILE A 12 -7.05 8.47 20.39
C ILE A 12 -6.65 8.29 18.92
N THR A 13 -5.88 9.21 18.38
CA THR A 13 -5.23 9.03 17.07
C THR A 13 -4.32 7.80 17.10
N GLY A 14 -4.29 7.03 16.01
CA GLY A 14 -3.37 5.91 15.84
C GLY A 14 -1.92 6.32 16.05
N LYS A 15 -1.10 5.41 16.59
CA LYS A 15 0.32 5.64 16.89
C LYS A 15 1.16 4.47 16.43
N ALA A 16 2.33 4.77 15.89
CA ALA A 16 3.38 3.79 15.64
C ALA A 16 4.56 4.05 16.60
N TYR A 17 5.03 3.02 17.28
CA TYR A 17 6.25 3.04 18.06
C TYR A 17 7.31 2.27 17.29
N ILE A 18 8.34 2.97 16.86
CA ILE A 18 9.43 2.41 16.07
C ILE A 18 10.65 2.26 16.97
N PHE A 19 11.07 1.02 17.22
CA PHE A 19 12.26 0.68 17.95
C PHE A 19 13.36 0.34 16.95
N VAL A 20 14.43 1.13 16.91
CA VAL A 20 15.57 0.89 16.01
C VAL A 20 16.70 0.24 16.79
N GLY A 21 17.10 -0.96 16.38
CA GLY A 21 18.23 -1.69 16.95
C GLY A 21 19.58 -1.08 16.55
N LYS A 22 20.66 -1.53 17.20
CA LYS A 22 22.03 -1.08 16.85
C LYS A 22 22.50 -1.55 15.47
N ASP A 23 21.85 -2.57 14.93
CA ASP A 23 22.02 -3.16 13.61
C ASP A 23 21.19 -2.47 12.51
N ALA A 24 20.54 -1.34 12.86
CA ALA A 24 19.57 -0.60 12.04
C ALA A 24 18.30 -1.39 11.68
N GLU A 25 18.07 -2.56 12.28
CA GLU A 25 16.80 -3.25 12.18
C GLU A 25 15.73 -2.55 13.02
N SER A 26 14.53 -2.40 12.47
CA SER A 26 13.42 -1.76 13.16
C SER A 26 12.32 -2.76 13.51
N CYS A 27 11.79 -2.62 14.74
CA CYS A 27 10.58 -3.29 15.19
C CYS A 27 9.49 -2.24 15.38
N ILE A 28 8.35 -2.42 14.74
CA ILE A 28 7.25 -1.46 14.76
C ILE A 28 6.07 -2.05 15.55
N THR A 29 5.63 -1.33 16.57
CA THR A 29 4.41 -1.64 17.31
C THR A 29 3.35 -0.61 16.96
N LEU A 30 2.21 -1.07 16.43
CA LEU A 30 1.11 -0.23 16.04
C LEU A 30 -0.01 -0.24 17.08
N LEU A 31 -0.48 0.95 17.43
CA LEU A 31 -1.73 1.18 18.15
C LEU A 31 -2.70 1.85 17.18
N PRO A 32 -3.66 1.12 16.61
CA PRO A 32 -4.49 1.64 15.51
C PRO A 32 -5.35 2.84 15.92
N GLY A 33 -5.79 2.91 17.17
CA GLY A 33 -6.62 4.01 17.66
C GLY A 33 -7.86 4.23 16.79
N ALA A 34 -8.17 5.48 16.45
CA ALA A 34 -9.31 5.86 15.64
C ALA A 34 -9.33 5.22 14.24
N ASN A 35 -8.20 4.75 13.71
CA ASN A 35 -8.14 4.08 12.41
C ASN A 35 -9.01 2.81 12.39
N GLN A 36 -9.11 2.08 13.52
CA GLN A 36 -9.94 0.87 13.62
C GLN A 36 -11.45 1.15 13.63
N ASN A 37 -11.84 2.40 13.81
CA ASN A 37 -13.24 2.82 13.84
C ASN A 37 -13.72 3.39 12.51
N LEU A 38 -12.86 3.41 11.48
CA LEU A 38 -13.25 3.83 10.14
C LEU A 38 -14.09 2.74 9.48
N LYS A 39 -15.27 3.11 9.01
CA LYS A 39 -16.27 2.19 8.45
C LYS A 39 -16.48 2.43 6.96
N PRO A 40 -17.00 1.42 6.22
CA PRO A 40 -17.37 1.59 4.81
C PRO A 40 -18.30 2.81 4.56
N GLU A 41 -19.22 3.09 5.49
CA GLU A 41 -20.16 4.21 5.38
C GLU A 41 -19.44 5.57 5.45
N ASP A 42 -18.32 5.65 6.19
CA ASP A 42 -17.51 6.86 6.25
C ASP A 42 -16.91 7.17 4.88
N ILE A 43 -16.45 6.13 4.15
CA ILE A 43 -15.92 6.25 2.79
C ILE A 43 -17.04 6.62 1.81
N LEU A 44 -18.18 5.92 1.88
CA LEU A 44 -19.35 6.22 1.05
C LEU A 44 -19.82 7.66 1.20
N SER A 45 -19.87 8.18 2.43
CA SER A 45 -20.26 9.56 2.70
C SER A 45 -19.33 10.61 2.08
N LYS A 46 -18.13 10.22 1.67
CA LYS A 46 -17.09 11.04 1.04
C LYS A 46 -16.78 10.63 -0.40
N GLU A 47 -17.61 9.79 -0.99
CA GLU A 47 -17.43 9.28 -2.36
C GLU A 47 -17.19 10.41 -3.39
N TYR A 48 -17.85 11.57 -3.21
CA TYR A 48 -17.67 12.73 -4.08
C TYR A 48 -16.21 13.23 -4.18
N LEU A 49 -15.36 12.91 -3.20
CA LEU A 49 -13.93 13.25 -3.24
C LEU A 49 -13.14 12.44 -4.26
N MET A 50 -13.70 11.33 -4.77
CA MET A 50 -13.06 10.51 -5.82
C MET A 50 -13.32 11.07 -7.23
N GLU A 51 -14.24 12.00 -7.39
CA GLU A 51 -14.55 12.59 -8.69
C GLU A 51 -13.32 13.31 -9.27
N GLY A 52 -12.90 12.90 -10.46
CA GLY A 52 -11.73 13.46 -11.15
C GLY A 52 -10.37 13.05 -10.58
N CYS A 53 -10.32 12.15 -9.59
CA CYS A 53 -9.06 11.59 -9.11
C CYS A 53 -8.48 10.60 -10.12
N GLY A 54 -7.18 10.72 -10.43
CA GLY A 54 -6.47 9.73 -11.23
C GLY A 54 -6.11 8.47 -10.43
N TYR A 55 -5.74 8.65 -9.16
CA TYR A 55 -5.27 7.59 -8.28
C TYR A 55 -5.87 7.67 -6.87
N CYS A 56 -6.13 6.51 -6.28
CA CYS A 56 -6.51 6.32 -4.89
C CYS A 56 -5.42 5.51 -4.17
N LEU A 57 -4.76 6.12 -3.19
CA LEU A 57 -3.75 5.47 -2.37
C LEU A 57 -4.43 4.83 -1.16
N ILE A 58 -4.23 3.53 -0.96
CA ILE A 58 -4.86 2.74 0.10
C ILE A 58 -3.78 2.08 0.96
N SER A 59 -3.75 2.41 2.26
CA SER A 59 -3.05 1.63 3.28
C SER A 59 -4.02 0.68 3.95
N THR A 60 -3.57 -0.54 4.25
CA THR A 60 -4.39 -1.54 4.93
C THR A 60 -4.37 -1.42 6.47
N GLU A 61 -3.97 -0.26 7.00
CA GLU A 61 -3.98 0.04 8.44
C GLU A 61 -5.35 0.42 9.00
N ILE A 62 -6.40 0.14 8.25
CA ILE A 62 -7.82 0.33 8.56
C ILE A 62 -8.57 -1.00 8.41
N PRO A 63 -9.83 -1.14 8.88
CA PRO A 63 -10.59 -2.38 8.74
C PRO A 63 -10.72 -2.85 7.29
N GLU A 64 -10.74 -4.18 7.12
CA GLU A 64 -10.74 -4.82 5.79
C GLU A 64 -11.91 -4.37 4.93
N GLU A 65 -13.11 -4.41 5.45
CA GLU A 65 -14.30 -3.95 4.74
C GLU A 65 -14.20 -2.50 4.26
N THR A 66 -13.46 -1.67 5.01
CA THR A 66 -13.32 -0.25 4.70
C THR A 66 -12.35 0.00 3.54
N TYR A 67 -11.16 -0.65 3.54
CA TYR A 67 -10.25 -0.47 2.41
C TYR A 67 -10.74 -1.17 1.14
N ILE A 68 -11.46 -2.29 1.24
CA ILE A 68 -12.14 -2.92 0.08
C ILE A 68 -13.22 -1.98 -0.47
N GLN A 69 -13.99 -1.33 0.40
CA GLN A 69 -14.99 -0.35 -0.05
C GLN A 69 -14.33 0.85 -0.74
N ALA A 70 -13.21 1.35 -0.21
CA ALA A 70 -12.45 2.42 -0.86
C ALA A 70 -11.97 2.03 -2.26
N ALA A 71 -11.45 0.82 -2.43
CA ALA A 71 -11.02 0.30 -3.72
C ALA A 71 -12.18 0.20 -4.73
N ARG A 72 -13.34 -0.29 -4.29
CA ARG A 72 -14.54 -0.36 -5.14
C ARG A 72 -15.05 1.03 -5.58
N ILE A 73 -15.03 2.01 -4.66
CA ILE A 73 -15.41 3.39 -5.00
C ILE A 73 -14.40 4.00 -5.98
N ALA A 74 -13.10 3.79 -5.78
CA ALA A 74 -12.10 4.24 -6.73
C ALA A 74 -12.36 3.70 -8.14
N GLN A 75 -12.61 2.39 -8.29
CA GLN A 75 -12.97 1.78 -9.58
C GLN A 75 -14.25 2.37 -10.19
N LYS A 76 -15.29 2.60 -9.36
CA LYS A 76 -16.55 3.22 -9.81
C LYS A 76 -16.31 4.61 -10.44
N HIS A 77 -15.35 5.36 -9.91
CA HIS A 77 -14.97 6.69 -10.40
C HIS A 77 -13.79 6.68 -11.38
N HIS A 78 -13.40 5.50 -11.88
CA HIS A 78 -12.28 5.31 -12.80
C HIS A 78 -10.92 5.77 -12.27
N ALA A 79 -10.79 5.95 -10.95
CA ALA A 79 -9.51 6.17 -10.30
C ALA A 79 -8.78 4.84 -10.14
N LYS A 80 -7.49 4.80 -10.49
CA LYS A 80 -6.65 3.62 -10.27
C LYS A 80 -6.25 3.49 -8.81
N THR A 81 -6.21 2.27 -8.32
CA THR A 81 -5.85 1.99 -6.93
C THR A 81 -4.38 1.62 -6.79
N ILE A 82 -3.70 2.22 -5.81
CA ILE A 82 -2.37 1.82 -5.36
C ILE A 82 -2.49 1.34 -3.92
N VAL A 83 -2.25 0.04 -3.69
CA VAL A 83 -2.43 -0.57 -2.36
C VAL A 83 -1.10 -0.91 -1.71
N LYS A 84 -0.90 -0.41 -0.48
CA LYS A 84 0.21 -0.77 0.42
C LYS A 84 -0.30 -1.74 1.49
N PRO A 85 0.12 -3.02 1.48
CA PRO A 85 -0.34 -4.03 2.45
C PRO A 85 0.41 -3.97 3.79
N ALA A 86 0.47 -2.79 4.42
CA ALA A 86 1.32 -2.49 5.58
C ALA A 86 1.11 -3.42 6.79
N THR A 87 -0.13 -3.87 7.04
CA THR A 87 -0.47 -4.64 8.26
C THR A 87 -1.12 -5.98 7.98
N LEU A 88 -1.23 -6.37 6.71
CA LEU A 88 -1.87 -7.64 6.34
C LEU A 88 -1.07 -8.84 6.85
N LYS A 89 -1.75 -9.76 7.49
CA LYS A 89 -1.24 -11.08 7.88
C LYS A 89 -1.63 -12.18 6.89
N HIS A 90 -2.69 -11.95 6.13
CA HIS A 90 -3.19 -12.79 5.06
C HIS A 90 -3.75 -11.89 3.95
N LEU A 91 -3.73 -12.40 2.74
CA LEU A 91 -4.25 -11.67 1.58
C LEU A 91 -5.75 -11.93 1.47
N PRO A 92 -6.61 -10.88 1.54
CA PRO A 92 -8.03 -11.06 1.28
C PRO A 92 -8.29 -11.46 -0.17
N ASP A 93 -9.17 -12.43 -0.39
CA ASP A 93 -9.45 -13.02 -1.72
C ASP A 93 -9.86 -11.98 -2.78
N THR A 94 -10.53 -10.91 -2.35
CA THR A 94 -11.03 -9.88 -3.26
C THR A 94 -10.13 -8.66 -3.40
N LEU A 95 -9.02 -8.56 -2.65
CA LEU A 95 -8.21 -7.35 -2.64
C LEU A 95 -7.52 -7.12 -3.99
N LEU A 96 -6.85 -8.14 -4.52
CA LEU A 96 -6.04 -7.98 -5.74
C LEU A 96 -6.86 -7.67 -6.99
N CYS A 97 -8.09 -8.21 -7.10
CA CYS A 97 -8.97 -7.90 -8.23
C CYS A 97 -9.54 -6.46 -8.19
N HIS A 98 -9.39 -5.77 -7.06
CA HIS A 98 -9.72 -4.35 -6.91
C HIS A 98 -8.47 -3.46 -6.80
N THR A 99 -7.29 -4.00 -7.15
CA THR A 99 -6.00 -3.31 -7.04
C THR A 99 -5.34 -3.19 -8.39
N ASP A 100 -5.08 -1.96 -8.85
CA ASP A 100 -4.33 -1.72 -10.09
C ASP A 100 -2.82 -1.84 -9.88
N ILE A 101 -2.32 -1.37 -8.72
CA ILE A 101 -0.89 -1.41 -8.37
C ILE A 101 -0.75 -1.89 -6.93
N PHE A 102 -0.11 -3.04 -6.75
CA PHE A 102 0.16 -3.61 -5.42
C PHE A 102 1.63 -3.41 -5.03
N VAL A 103 1.87 -2.77 -3.88
CA VAL A 103 3.21 -2.34 -3.48
C VAL A 103 3.62 -2.90 -2.11
N PRO A 104 3.86 -4.20 -1.99
CA PRO A 104 4.43 -4.80 -0.78
C PRO A 104 5.94 -4.52 -0.70
N ASN A 105 6.49 -4.53 0.52
CA ASN A 105 7.92 -4.73 0.70
C ASN A 105 8.26 -6.23 0.68
N LYS A 106 9.56 -6.56 0.68
CA LYS A 106 10.05 -7.95 0.67
C LYS A 106 9.44 -8.82 1.78
N ASN A 107 9.33 -8.28 3.00
CA ASN A 107 8.83 -9.03 4.14
C ASN A 107 7.31 -9.22 4.07
N GLU A 108 6.58 -8.20 3.64
CA GLU A 108 5.14 -8.27 3.39
C GLU A 108 4.82 -9.28 2.27
N ALA A 109 5.57 -9.26 1.18
CA ALA A 109 5.41 -10.21 0.09
C ALA A 109 5.63 -11.65 0.57
N ALA A 110 6.69 -11.91 1.32
CA ALA A 110 6.98 -13.24 1.88
C ALA A 110 5.90 -13.70 2.88
N LEU A 111 5.35 -12.78 3.67
CA LEU A 111 4.27 -13.08 4.63
C LEU A 111 2.96 -13.43 3.92
N LEU A 112 2.62 -12.69 2.85
CA LEU A 112 1.33 -12.83 2.14
C LEU A 112 1.31 -14.02 1.16
N CYS A 113 2.47 -14.52 0.74
CA CYS A 113 2.57 -15.75 -0.07
C CYS A 113 3.76 -16.62 0.34
N PRO A 114 3.72 -17.24 1.54
CA PRO A 114 4.83 -18.00 2.12
C PRO A 114 5.23 -19.23 1.32
N GLN A 115 4.35 -19.71 0.42
CA GLN A 115 4.61 -20.82 -0.49
C GLN A 115 5.54 -20.46 -1.66
N LYS A 116 5.88 -19.18 -1.86
CA LYS A 116 6.78 -18.69 -2.91
C LYS A 116 8.09 -18.21 -2.30
N ASP A 117 9.19 -18.79 -2.75
CA ASP A 117 10.53 -18.65 -2.17
C ASP A 117 11.39 -17.53 -2.79
N THR A 118 10.96 -16.96 -3.93
CA THR A 118 11.67 -15.85 -4.60
C THR A 118 10.78 -14.67 -4.87
N ILE A 119 11.39 -13.49 -5.03
CA ILE A 119 10.69 -12.23 -5.33
C ILE A 119 9.89 -12.34 -6.61
N GLU A 120 10.45 -12.95 -7.64
CA GLU A 120 9.80 -13.16 -8.94
C GLU A 120 8.53 -14.01 -8.79
N LYS A 121 8.64 -15.15 -8.11
CA LYS A 121 7.49 -16.05 -7.87
C LYS A 121 6.43 -15.41 -6.99
N GLN A 122 6.82 -14.55 -6.04
CA GLN A 122 5.88 -13.79 -5.23
C GLN A 122 5.15 -12.74 -6.09
N ALA A 123 5.87 -12.02 -6.93
CA ALA A 123 5.28 -11.06 -7.84
C ALA A 123 4.36 -11.73 -8.87
N ASP A 124 4.76 -12.87 -9.42
CA ASP A 124 3.92 -13.67 -10.32
C ASP A 124 2.63 -14.11 -9.62
N PHE A 125 2.72 -14.57 -8.37
CA PHE A 125 1.55 -14.95 -7.57
C PHE A 125 0.54 -13.80 -7.45
N PHE A 126 0.97 -12.59 -7.07
CA PHE A 126 0.06 -11.45 -6.94
C PHE A 126 -0.52 -11.02 -8.30
N TYR A 127 0.28 -11.09 -9.37
CA TYR A 127 -0.16 -10.79 -10.73
C TYR A 127 -1.21 -11.80 -11.22
N GLU A 128 -0.98 -13.09 -11.05
CA GLU A 128 -1.90 -14.18 -11.44
C GLU A 128 -3.20 -14.14 -10.65
N ASN A 129 -3.20 -13.59 -9.43
CA ASN A 129 -4.39 -13.41 -8.59
C ASN A 129 -5.12 -12.08 -8.85
N GLY A 130 -4.82 -11.39 -9.95
CA GLY A 130 -5.65 -10.32 -10.47
C GLY A 130 -5.09 -8.91 -10.39
N CYS A 131 -3.89 -8.68 -9.84
CA CYS A 131 -3.29 -7.36 -9.81
C CYS A 131 -2.42 -7.13 -11.07
N PRO A 132 -2.76 -6.19 -11.98
CA PRO A 132 -2.06 -6.01 -13.25
C PRO A 132 -0.65 -5.42 -13.12
N MET A 133 -0.32 -4.78 -12.00
CA MET A 133 1.02 -4.25 -11.71
C MET A 133 1.42 -4.53 -10.27
N VAL A 134 2.52 -5.24 -10.08
CA VAL A 134 3.10 -5.54 -8.77
C VAL A 134 4.49 -4.92 -8.66
N ILE A 135 4.74 -4.18 -7.58
CA ILE A 135 6.05 -3.58 -7.30
C ILE A 135 6.49 -4.04 -5.91
N ILE A 136 7.43 -4.97 -5.84
CA ILE A 136 7.98 -5.41 -4.55
C ILE A 136 9.20 -4.55 -4.21
N THR A 137 9.10 -3.75 -3.15
CA THR A 137 10.21 -2.88 -2.72
C THR A 137 11.24 -3.67 -1.91
N LEU A 138 12.53 -3.42 -2.17
CA LEU A 138 13.68 -4.14 -1.64
C LEU A 138 14.63 -3.24 -0.82
N GLY A 139 14.12 -2.10 -0.34
CA GLY A 139 14.90 -1.10 0.39
C GLY A 139 16.03 -0.53 -0.47
N HIS A 140 17.26 -0.50 0.06
CA HIS A 140 18.44 0.02 -0.64
C HIS A 140 18.80 -0.74 -1.93
N LYS A 141 18.19 -1.90 -2.18
CA LYS A 141 18.38 -2.67 -3.43
C LYS A 141 17.45 -2.24 -4.55
N GLY A 142 16.50 -1.32 -4.29
CA GLY A 142 15.52 -0.86 -5.27
C GLY A 142 14.20 -1.60 -5.21
N CYS A 143 13.68 -2.03 -6.34
CA CYS A 143 12.42 -2.76 -6.41
C CYS A 143 12.38 -3.75 -7.58
N TYR A 144 11.42 -4.67 -7.52
CA TYR A 144 11.08 -5.58 -8.62
C TYR A 144 9.71 -5.20 -9.15
N LEU A 145 9.61 -5.03 -10.48
CA LEU A 145 8.36 -4.76 -11.19
C LEU A 145 7.89 -5.99 -11.93
N LYS A 146 6.59 -6.30 -11.82
CA LYS A 146 5.88 -7.28 -12.62
C LYS A 146 4.65 -6.65 -13.25
N THR A 147 4.55 -6.75 -14.58
CA THR A 147 3.36 -6.43 -15.39
C THR A 147 3.22 -7.47 -16.48
N ALA A 148 2.21 -7.31 -17.35
CA ALA A 148 2.08 -8.15 -18.55
C ALA A 148 3.28 -8.03 -19.51
N ALA A 149 3.87 -6.83 -19.62
CA ALA A 149 4.95 -6.53 -20.55
C ALA A 149 6.35 -6.64 -19.94
N HIS A 150 6.48 -6.47 -18.63
CA HIS A 150 7.77 -6.32 -17.97
C HIS A 150 7.85 -7.16 -16.69
N SER A 151 9.03 -7.75 -16.47
CA SER A 151 9.43 -8.45 -15.25
C SER A 151 10.91 -8.15 -15.03
N CYS A 152 11.22 -7.14 -14.20
CA CYS A 152 12.60 -6.66 -14.04
C CYS A 152 12.88 -5.98 -12.69
N TYR A 153 14.15 -5.98 -12.31
CA TYR A 153 14.67 -5.24 -11.17
C TYR A 153 15.06 -3.82 -11.58
N PHE A 154 14.71 -2.86 -10.72
CA PHE A 154 15.18 -1.48 -10.79
C PHE A 154 16.06 -1.22 -9.57
N PRO A 155 17.34 -0.83 -9.76
CA PRO A 155 18.22 -0.49 -8.64
C PRO A 155 17.75 0.79 -7.94
N ALA A 156 18.03 0.89 -6.63
CA ALA A 156 17.87 2.16 -5.93
C ALA A 156 18.92 3.17 -6.40
N ALA A 157 18.62 4.45 -6.22
CA ALA A 157 19.64 5.50 -6.41
C ALA A 157 20.74 5.33 -5.35
N ASP A 158 21.98 5.53 -5.78
CA ASP A 158 23.17 5.41 -4.92
C ASP A 158 23.39 6.70 -4.12
N PHE A 159 22.76 6.78 -2.96
CA PHE A 159 23.07 7.81 -1.96
C PHE A 159 22.91 7.23 -0.54
N PRO A 160 23.65 7.75 0.44
CA PRO A 160 23.61 7.24 1.80
C PRO A 160 22.23 7.48 2.43
N SER A 161 21.62 6.41 2.94
CA SER A 161 20.40 6.48 3.74
C SER A 161 20.74 6.40 5.21
N ILE A 162 20.31 7.39 5.98
CA ILE A 162 20.52 7.44 7.44
C ILE A 162 19.32 6.80 8.15
N ASP A 163 18.11 7.03 7.64
CA ASP A 163 16.86 6.53 8.18
C ASP A 163 15.88 6.25 7.01
N SER A 164 15.28 5.07 7.00
CA SER A 164 14.32 4.65 5.98
C SER A 164 12.85 4.87 6.39
N THR A 165 12.60 5.47 7.57
CA THR A 165 11.25 5.77 8.03
C THR A 165 10.51 6.68 7.05
N GLY A 166 9.31 6.30 6.64
CA GLY A 166 8.53 7.03 5.62
C GLY A 166 8.99 6.81 4.17
N GLY A 167 10.05 6.03 3.93
CA GLY A 167 10.54 5.76 2.58
C GLY A 167 9.51 5.09 1.68
N ALA A 168 8.71 4.17 2.21
CA ALA A 168 7.62 3.54 1.47
C ALA A 168 6.51 4.53 1.10
N ASP A 169 6.17 5.45 2.02
CA ASP A 169 5.14 6.47 1.80
C ASP A 169 5.59 7.47 0.73
N ALA A 170 6.86 7.91 0.80
CA ALA A 170 7.46 8.77 -0.21
C ALA A 170 7.50 8.07 -1.58
N PHE A 171 7.87 6.79 -1.63
CA PHE A 171 7.88 6.00 -2.86
C PHE A 171 6.50 5.95 -3.52
N ILE A 172 5.45 5.59 -2.76
CA ILE A 172 4.09 5.45 -3.31
C ILE A 172 3.53 6.80 -3.74
N ALA A 173 3.74 7.85 -2.95
CA ALA A 173 3.29 9.20 -3.29
C ALA A 173 3.97 9.72 -4.56
N THR A 174 5.27 9.52 -4.69
CA THR A 174 6.04 9.88 -5.89
C THR A 174 5.58 9.08 -7.10
N LEU A 175 5.42 7.75 -6.96
CA LEU A 175 4.90 6.89 -8.03
C LEU A 175 3.55 7.40 -8.54
N ALA A 176 2.60 7.68 -7.64
CA ALA A 176 1.29 8.19 -8.02
C ALA A 176 1.38 9.54 -8.75
N SER A 177 2.26 10.44 -8.29
CA SER A 177 2.48 11.75 -8.92
C SER A 177 2.99 11.59 -10.36
N TYR A 178 4.07 10.81 -10.55
CA TYR A 178 4.63 10.61 -11.89
C TYR A 178 3.65 9.92 -12.84
N LEU A 179 2.93 8.89 -12.37
CA LEU A 179 1.91 8.22 -13.18
C LEU A 179 0.74 9.18 -13.54
N THR A 180 0.41 10.16 -12.68
CA THR A 180 -0.61 11.18 -12.99
C THR A 180 -0.13 12.15 -14.06
N GLU A 181 1.18 12.41 -14.13
CA GLU A 181 1.83 13.25 -15.14
C GLU A 181 2.07 12.51 -16.47
N GLY A 182 1.81 11.18 -16.53
CA GLY A 182 1.90 10.37 -17.76
C GLY A 182 3.26 9.73 -18.01
N TYR A 183 4.13 9.66 -16.99
CA TYR A 183 5.40 8.93 -17.05
C TYR A 183 5.22 7.43 -16.93
#